data_3391ea31e84d00222a94a7eef6905adb
#
_entry.id   3391ea31e84d00222a94a7eef6905adb
#
_cell.length_a   1.000
_cell.length_b   1.000
_cell.length_c   1.000
_cell.angle_alpha   90.00
_cell.angle_beta   90.00
_cell.angle_gamma   90.00
#
_symmetry.space_group_name_H-M   'P 1'
#
loop_
_entity.id
_entity.type
_entity.pdbx_description
1 polymer ?
#
loop_
_entity_poly.entity_id
_entity_poly.type
_entity_poly.pdbx_seq_one_letter_code
_entity_poly.pdbx_strand_id
1 'polypeptide(L)'
;EYVPAADDKNPYLIKVNRASNCVTVYGKDENGYYSIPVKAFVCSSGKNVGDTPLGNGSITDKYTFHPMVDGTYGQFAVRFMSGGILFHSVPYYTNKKDQLETDQFNMLGSPASLGCVRLCVRDSLWIYENCPKGTDVVVYDDETNPGPLGKPEMIKIPVNSQFAGWDPTDPDENNPWRQY
;
A
#
# COMPACT_ATOMS: atom_id res chain seq x y z
N GLU A 1 13.80 -14.90 -9.70
CA GLU A 1 12.51 -15.37 -9.17
C GLU A 1 12.66 -15.64 -7.67
N TYR A 2 11.75 -15.09 -6.84
CA TYR A 2 11.82 -15.26 -5.40
C TYR A 2 11.43 -16.68 -5.01
N VAL A 3 12.30 -17.38 -4.26
CA VAL A 3 12.03 -18.70 -3.71
C VAL A 3 12.03 -18.57 -2.19
N PRO A 4 10.91 -18.85 -1.50
CA PRO A 4 10.87 -18.75 -0.05
C PRO A 4 11.79 -19.78 0.62
N ALA A 5 12.27 -19.44 1.81
CA ALA A 5 13.00 -20.39 2.63
C ALA A 5 12.08 -21.54 3.06
N ALA A 6 12.61 -22.74 3.17
CA ALA A 6 11.83 -23.94 3.50
C ALA A 6 11.10 -23.88 4.86
N ASP A 7 11.59 -23.08 5.77
CA ASP A 7 11.06 -22.87 7.13
C ASP A 7 10.30 -21.55 7.28
N ASP A 8 10.08 -20.82 6.21
CA ASP A 8 9.33 -19.57 6.23
C ASP A 8 7.87 -19.80 6.65
N LYS A 9 7.50 -19.20 7.77
CA LYS A 9 6.17 -19.33 8.36
C LYS A 9 5.21 -18.21 7.98
N ASN A 10 5.67 -17.19 7.27
CA ASN A 10 4.82 -16.08 6.87
C ASN A 10 3.81 -16.53 5.82
N PRO A 11 2.51 -16.18 5.96
CA PRO A 11 1.48 -16.66 5.05
C PRO A 11 1.55 -16.03 3.67
N TYR A 12 2.21 -14.88 3.52
CA TYR A 12 2.18 -14.08 2.30
C TYR A 12 3.56 -13.59 1.86
N LEU A 13 3.67 -13.33 0.56
CA LEU A 13 4.72 -12.53 -0.07
C LEU A 13 4.05 -11.33 -0.75
N ILE A 14 4.61 -10.14 -0.59
CA ILE A 14 4.11 -8.93 -1.24
C ILE A 14 5.06 -8.55 -2.37
N LYS A 15 4.53 -8.34 -3.58
CA LYS A 15 5.29 -7.82 -4.72
C LYS A 15 4.74 -6.46 -5.13
N VAL A 16 5.61 -5.47 -5.16
CA VAL A 16 5.28 -4.10 -5.58
C VAL A 16 5.84 -3.88 -6.98
N ASN A 17 4.94 -3.77 -7.96
CA ASN A 17 5.29 -3.37 -9.32
C ASN A 17 5.31 -1.84 -9.38
N ARG A 18 6.49 -1.26 -9.26
CA ARG A 18 6.69 0.18 -9.21
C ARG A 18 6.33 0.85 -10.54
N ALA A 19 6.65 0.23 -11.66
CA ALA A 19 6.41 0.79 -12.99
C ALA A 19 4.91 0.92 -13.30
N SER A 20 4.08 -0.02 -12.85
CA SER A 20 2.62 0.03 -13.07
C SER A 20 1.82 0.49 -11.85
N ASN A 21 2.47 0.79 -10.72
CA ASN A 21 1.82 1.19 -9.46
C ASN A 21 0.74 0.21 -9.02
N CYS A 22 1.12 -1.06 -8.97
CA CYS A 22 0.25 -2.17 -8.57
C CYS A 22 0.99 -3.09 -7.59
N VAL A 23 0.32 -3.45 -6.50
CA VAL A 23 0.80 -4.39 -5.50
C VAL A 23 0.05 -5.69 -5.67
N THR A 24 0.76 -6.81 -5.70
CA THR A 24 0.15 -8.15 -5.69
C THR A 24 0.62 -8.91 -4.45
N VAL A 25 -0.31 -9.50 -3.73
CA VAL A 25 -0.03 -10.36 -2.58
C VAL A 25 -0.23 -11.82 -3.00
N TYR A 26 0.77 -12.64 -2.69
CA TYR A 26 0.77 -14.07 -2.99
C TYR A 26 0.67 -14.89 -1.72
N GLY A 27 -0.20 -15.90 -1.74
CA GLY A 27 -0.25 -16.96 -0.73
C GLY A 27 0.56 -18.19 -1.16
N LYS A 28 0.77 -19.10 -0.23
CA LYS A 28 1.50 -20.36 -0.48
C LYS A 28 0.63 -21.40 -1.18
N ASP A 29 1.24 -22.10 -2.14
CA ASP A 29 0.68 -23.32 -2.72
C ASP A 29 0.95 -24.55 -1.83
N GLU A 30 0.54 -25.73 -2.29
CA GLU A 30 0.72 -27.00 -1.57
C GLU A 30 2.20 -27.39 -1.36
N ASN A 31 3.11 -26.82 -2.18
CA ASN A 31 4.56 -27.05 -2.08
C ASN A 31 5.28 -25.97 -1.24
N GLY A 32 4.54 -25.03 -0.68
CA GLY A 32 5.09 -23.96 0.14
C GLY A 32 5.66 -22.75 -0.63
N TYR A 33 5.45 -22.69 -1.96
CA TYR A 33 5.86 -21.55 -2.78
C TYR A 33 4.78 -20.47 -2.79
N TYR A 34 5.19 -19.20 -2.79
CA TYR A 34 4.27 -18.08 -2.92
C TYR A 34 3.85 -17.88 -4.37
N SER A 35 2.95 -18.74 -4.84
CA SER A 35 2.53 -18.79 -6.25
C SER A 35 1.06 -18.42 -6.45
N ILE A 36 0.26 -18.36 -5.39
CA ILE A 36 -1.18 -18.12 -5.49
C ILE A 36 -1.47 -16.63 -5.29
N PRO A 37 -1.85 -15.87 -6.32
CA PRO A 37 -2.23 -14.47 -6.15
C PRO A 37 -3.56 -14.39 -5.40
N VAL A 38 -3.57 -13.65 -4.28
CA VAL A 38 -4.75 -13.55 -3.40
C VAL A 38 -5.32 -12.13 -3.33
N LYS A 39 -4.50 -11.11 -3.55
CA LYS A 39 -4.91 -9.70 -3.52
C LYS A 39 -4.13 -8.89 -4.55
N ALA A 40 -4.79 -7.89 -5.12
CA ALA A 40 -4.16 -6.83 -5.88
C ALA A 40 -4.62 -5.48 -5.34
N PHE A 41 -3.68 -4.55 -5.20
CA PHE A 41 -3.94 -3.19 -4.73
C PHE A 41 -3.38 -2.19 -5.71
N VAL A 42 -4.14 -1.15 -6.04
CA VAL A 42 -3.60 0.01 -6.74
C VAL A 42 -2.83 0.88 -5.74
N CYS A 43 -1.70 1.40 -6.15
CA CYS A 43 -0.85 2.19 -5.26
C CYS A 43 -0.29 3.45 -5.93
N SER A 44 0.40 4.26 -5.13
CA SER A 44 1.28 5.33 -5.61
C SER A 44 2.67 5.12 -5.01
N SER A 45 3.65 4.83 -5.84
CA SER A 45 5.06 4.75 -5.48
C SER A 45 5.73 6.11 -5.58
N GLY A 46 7.04 6.16 -5.43
CA GLY A 46 7.84 7.38 -5.50
C GLY A 46 7.67 8.15 -6.81
N LYS A 47 7.56 9.46 -6.68
CA LYS A 47 7.36 10.38 -7.80
C LYS A 47 8.52 10.37 -8.79
N ASN A 48 9.74 10.28 -8.27
CA ASN A 48 10.95 10.24 -9.08
C ASN A 48 11.51 8.83 -9.17
N VAL A 49 12.22 8.55 -10.26
CA VAL A 49 12.92 7.27 -10.41
C VAL A 49 13.91 7.08 -9.26
N GLY A 50 13.82 5.95 -8.57
CA GLY A 50 14.70 5.64 -7.44
C GLY A 50 14.19 6.07 -6.06
N ASP A 51 13.16 6.90 -5.97
CA ASP A 51 12.56 7.27 -4.67
C ASP A 51 12.07 6.03 -3.92
N THR A 52 11.39 5.11 -4.62
CA THR A 52 11.08 3.78 -4.09
C THR A 52 12.14 2.81 -4.61
N PRO A 53 13.04 2.30 -3.74
CA PRO A 53 14.12 1.44 -4.20
C PRO A 53 13.62 0.10 -4.75
N LEU A 54 14.28 -0.38 -5.80
CA LEU A 54 14.11 -1.76 -6.27
C LEU A 54 14.80 -2.73 -5.30
N GLY A 55 14.32 -3.96 -5.26
CA GLY A 55 14.94 -5.04 -4.49
C GLY A 55 14.05 -5.62 -3.42
N ASN A 56 14.65 -6.32 -2.48
CA ASN A 56 13.97 -7.09 -1.46
C ASN A 56 13.98 -6.36 -0.12
N GLY A 57 12.85 -6.42 0.58
CA GLY A 57 12.70 -5.95 1.94
C GLY A 57 11.89 -6.94 2.77
N SER A 58 11.65 -6.57 4.01
CA SER A 58 10.92 -7.40 4.96
C SER A 58 10.21 -6.51 5.97
N ILE A 59 8.97 -6.83 6.32
CA ILE A 59 8.18 -6.05 7.27
C ILE A 59 8.86 -6.07 8.64
N THR A 60 9.01 -4.88 9.23
CA THR A 60 9.60 -4.68 10.56
C THR A 60 8.62 -4.02 11.52
N ASP A 61 8.31 -2.75 11.34
CA ASP A 61 7.52 -1.95 12.28
C ASP A 61 6.15 -1.61 11.71
N LYS A 62 5.17 -1.46 12.61
CA LYS A 62 3.80 -1.09 12.25
C LYS A 62 3.30 0.03 13.16
N TYR A 63 2.53 0.96 12.56
CA TYR A 63 1.98 2.13 13.26
C TYR A 63 0.55 2.37 12.81
N THR A 64 -0.33 2.77 13.73
CA THR A 64 -1.75 3.01 13.40
C THR A 64 -1.99 4.32 12.67
N PHE A 65 -1.37 5.41 13.13
CA PHE A 65 -1.46 6.73 12.47
C PHE A 65 -0.11 7.44 12.65
N HIS A 66 0.74 7.33 11.64
CA HIS A 66 2.16 7.66 11.74
C HIS A 66 2.49 9.04 11.15
N PRO A 67 3.22 9.91 11.88
CA PRO A 67 3.72 11.16 11.32
C PRO A 67 4.82 10.87 10.29
N MET A 68 4.73 11.53 9.13
CA MET A 68 5.70 11.43 8.05
C MET A 68 6.71 12.57 8.12
N VAL A 69 7.83 12.41 7.39
CA VAL A 69 8.93 13.38 7.38
C VAL A 69 8.52 14.77 6.86
N ASP A 70 7.50 14.83 6.03
CA ASP A 70 6.98 16.06 5.44
C ASP A 70 5.90 16.75 6.30
N GLY A 71 5.63 16.24 7.51
CA GLY A 71 4.64 16.79 8.42
C GLY A 71 3.21 16.28 8.19
N THR A 72 3.01 15.40 7.23
CA THR A 72 1.72 14.70 7.01
C THR A 72 1.63 13.45 7.88
N TYR A 73 0.50 12.76 7.80
CA TYR A 73 0.24 11.53 8.56
C TYR A 73 -0.30 10.43 7.66
N GLY A 74 0.06 9.18 7.93
CA GLY A 74 -0.45 8.01 7.22
C GLY A 74 -1.03 6.98 8.16
N GLN A 75 -2.22 6.46 7.84
CA GLN A 75 -2.84 5.37 8.60
C GLN A 75 -2.21 4.03 8.22
N PHE A 76 -2.15 3.13 9.20
CA PHE A 76 -1.71 1.74 9.05
C PHE A 76 -0.38 1.61 8.32
N ALA A 77 0.60 2.35 8.81
CA ALA A 77 1.94 2.38 8.24
C ALA A 77 2.71 1.10 8.60
N VAL A 78 3.32 0.50 7.59
CA VAL A 78 4.06 -0.76 7.71
C VAL A 78 5.41 -0.61 7.03
N ARG A 79 6.50 -0.59 7.82
CA ARG A 79 7.86 -0.47 7.29
C ARG A 79 8.29 -1.77 6.65
N PHE A 80 8.88 -1.71 5.44
CA PHE A 80 9.38 -2.90 4.76
C PHE A 80 10.78 -2.75 4.16
N MET A 81 11.34 -1.53 4.13
CA MET A 81 12.72 -1.29 3.68
C MET A 81 13.39 -0.26 4.57
N SER A 82 14.72 -0.31 4.60
CA SER A 82 15.55 0.72 5.23
C SER A 82 15.33 2.08 4.55
N GLY A 83 15.71 3.16 5.23
CA GLY A 83 15.50 4.52 4.71
C GLY A 83 14.06 5.03 4.88
N GLY A 84 13.25 4.36 5.71
CA GLY A 84 11.90 4.82 6.01
C GLY A 84 10.88 4.53 4.92
N ILE A 85 11.05 3.47 4.16
CA ILE A 85 10.08 3.06 3.12
C ILE A 85 8.99 2.21 3.77
N LEU A 86 7.74 2.70 3.69
CA LEU A 86 6.57 2.08 4.30
C LEU A 86 5.44 1.92 3.28
N PHE A 87 4.59 0.91 3.52
CA PHE A 87 3.21 0.95 3.05
C PHE A 87 2.42 1.83 4.02
N HIS A 88 1.58 2.70 3.53
CA HIS A 88 0.65 3.48 4.36
C HIS A 88 -0.52 4.00 3.52
N SER A 89 -1.55 4.48 4.19
CA SER A 89 -2.65 5.16 3.49
C SER A 89 -2.17 6.39 2.74
N VAL A 90 -3.01 6.91 1.84
CA VAL A 90 -2.82 8.27 1.32
C VAL A 90 -2.70 9.24 2.51
N PRO A 91 -1.81 10.26 2.45
CA PRO A 91 -1.55 11.12 3.59
C PRO A 91 -2.73 12.00 4.01
N TYR A 92 -2.65 12.43 5.25
CA TYR A 92 -3.55 13.38 5.89
C TYR A 92 -2.78 14.63 6.31
N TYR A 93 -3.42 15.80 6.24
CA TYR A 93 -2.82 17.06 6.69
C TYR A 93 -2.54 17.06 8.19
N THR A 94 -3.40 16.40 8.97
CA THR A 94 -3.29 16.25 10.43
C THR A 94 -3.58 14.79 10.80
N ASN A 95 -3.47 14.43 12.08
CA ASN A 95 -3.79 13.09 12.59
C ASN A 95 -5.30 12.87 12.77
N LYS A 96 -6.12 13.40 11.85
CA LYS A 96 -7.57 13.25 11.85
C LYS A 96 -8.04 12.63 10.54
N LYS A 97 -9.00 11.72 10.62
CA LYS A 97 -9.48 10.95 9.48
C LYS A 97 -10.32 11.73 8.48
N ASP A 98 -10.71 12.95 8.84
CA ASP A 98 -11.43 13.88 7.95
C ASP A 98 -10.50 14.90 7.26
N GLN A 99 -9.18 14.71 7.37
CA GLN A 99 -8.16 15.61 6.84
C GLN A 99 -7.31 14.97 5.72
N LEU A 100 -7.92 14.09 4.95
CA LEU A 100 -7.27 13.42 3.81
C LEU A 100 -6.79 14.44 2.76
N GLU A 101 -5.59 14.23 2.24
CA GLU A 101 -5.12 14.90 1.01
C GLU A 101 -5.86 14.30 -0.21
N THR A 102 -7.03 14.82 -0.50
CA THR A 102 -7.93 14.31 -1.54
C THR A 102 -7.30 14.26 -2.92
N ASP A 103 -6.50 15.28 -3.28
CA ASP A 103 -5.77 15.31 -4.54
C ASP A 103 -4.79 14.14 -4.65
N GLN A 104 -4.13 13.78 -3.56
CA GLN A 104 -3.22 12.63 -3.51
C GLN A 104 -3.96 11.30 -3.58
N PHE A 105 -5.14 11.20 -2.98
CA PHE A 105 -6.00 10.03 -3.13
C PHE A 105 -6.37 9.81 -4.61
N ASN A 106 -6.70 10.88 -5.31
CA ASN A 106 -7.04 10.83 -6.73
C ASN A 106 -5.83 10.52 -7.63
N MET A 107 -4.62 10.54 -7.09
CA MET A 107 -3.40 10.12 -7.79
C MET A 107 -3.13 8.60 -7.69
N LEU A 108 -3.87 7.85 -6.86
CA LEU A 108 -3.67 6.41 -6.76
C LEU A 108 -3.73 5.74 -8.12
N GLY A 109 -2.72 4.94 -8.41
CA GLY A 109 -2.46 4.35 -9.72
C GLY A 109 -1.33 5.03 -10.50
N SER A 110 -0.80 6.15 -9.97
CA SER A 110 0.31 6.91 -10.56
C SER A 110 1.38 7.21 -9.50
N PRO A 111 2.64 7.44 -9.91
CA PRO A 111 3.70 7.84 -8.97
C PRO A 111 3.37 9.20 -8.33
N ALA A 112 3.49 9.32 -7.03
CA ALA A 112 3.13 10.55 -6.32
C ALA A 112 3.89 10.79 -5.01
N SER A 113 4.50 9.76 -4.41
CA SER A 113 5.10 9.84 -3.07
C SER A 113 6.56 10.29 -3.09
N LEU A 114 7.14 10.47 -1.90
CA LEU A 114 8.58 10.70 -1.70
C LEU A 114 9.38 9.38 -1.62
N GLY A 115 8.72 8.22 -1.75
CA GLY A 115 9.35 6.91 -1.71
C GLY A 115 8.47 5.82 -1.11
N CYS A 116 7.60 6.14 -0.17
CA CYS A 116 6.65 5.19 0.40
C CYS A 116 5.63 4.72 -0.64
N VAL A 117 5.02 3.57 -0.39
CA VAL A 117 3.97 3.00 -1.22
C VAL A 117 2.62 3.34 -0.60
N ARG A 118 1.92 4.29 -1.22
CA ARG A 118 0.61 4.76 -0.76
C ARG A 118 -0.50 3.87 -1.28
N LEU A 119 -1.46 3.57 -0.41
CA LEU A 119 -2.64 2.74 -0.68
C LEU A 119 -3.89 3.45 -0.16
N CYS A 120 -5.08 2.96 -0.50
CA CYS A 120 -6.27 3.37 0.23
C CYS A 120 -6.25 2.76 1.64
N VAL A 121 -7.05 3.30 2.56
CA VAL A 121 -7.07 2.83 3.96
C VAL A 121 -7.41 1.35 4.05
N ARG A 122 -8.43 0.88 3.32
CA ARG A 122 -8.82 -0.54 3.31
C ARG A 122 -7.64 -1.46 3.01
N ASP A 123 -6.84 -1.11 1.99
CA ASP A 123 -5.74 -1.95 1.53
C ASP A 123 -4.53 -1.87 2.46
N SER A 124 -4.24 -0.67 2.99
CA SER A 124 -3.21 -0.50 4.04
C SER A 124 -3.56 -1.31 5.29
N LEU A 125 -4.81 -1.27 5.71
CA LEU A 125 -5.30 -2.02 6.86
C LEU A 125 -5.17 -3.53 6.64
N TRP A 126 -5.45 -4.00 5.42
CA TRP A 126 -5.32 -5.42 5.10
C TRP A 126 -3.88 -5.91 5.29
N ILE A 127 -2.88 -5.16 4.79
CA ILE A 127 -1.47 -5.49 5.00
C ILE A 127 -1.12 -5.44 6.49
N TYR A 128 -1.55 -4.38 7.18
CA TYR A 128 -1.31 -4.19 8.60
C TYR A 128 -1.80 -5.37 9.45
N GLU A 129 -2.99 -5.88 9.15
CA GLU A 129 -3.62 -6.96 9.91
C GLU A 129 -3.14 -8.37 9.52
N ASN A 130 -2.80 -8.58 8.24
CA ASN A 130 -2.58 -9.93 7.70
C ASN A 130 -1.12 -10.28 7.42
N CYS A 131 -0.25 -9.31 7.29
CA CYS A 131 1.16 -9.53 6.96
C CYS A 131 2.04 -9.27 8.19
N PRO A 132 2.48 -10.32 8.91
CA PRO A 132 3.25 -10.15 10.13
C PRO A 132 4.68 -9.66 9.86
N LYS A 133 5.38 -9.27 10.92
CA LYS A 133 6.82 -9.00 10.89
C LYS A 133 7.56 -10.19 10.26
N GLY A 134 8.48 -9.89 9.36
CA GLY A 134 9.21 -10.90 8.60
C GLY A 134 8.59 -11.24 7.24
N THR A 135 7.37 -10.75 6.93
CA THR A 135 6.80 -10.89 5.59
C THR A 135 7.72 -10.23 4.57
N ASP A 136 8.13 -10.98 3.56
CA ASP A 136 9.01 -10.47 2.51
C ASP A 136 8.25 -9.59 1.51
N VAL A 137 8.94 -8.55 1.04
CA VAL A 137 8.42 -7.61 0.05
C VAL A 137 9.45 -7.48 -1.07
N VAL A 138 9.01 -7.64 -2.30
CA VAL A 138 9.86 -7.47 -3.50
C VAL A 138 9.35 -6.28 -4.29
N VAL A 139 10.22 -5.31 -4.53
CA VAL A 139 9.94 -4.17 -5.42
C VAL A 139 10.61 -4.41 -6.77
N TYR A 140 9.81 -4.39 -7.83
CA TYR A 140 10.27 -4.64 -9.20
C TYR A 140 9.57 -3.71 -10.18
N ASP A 141 10.02 -3.70 -11.44
CA ASP A 141 9.41 -2.95 -12.52
C ASP A 141 8.93 -3.88 -13.64
N ASP A 142 7.68 -3.74 -14.03
CA ASP A 142 7.12 -4.32 -15.26
C ASP A 142 6.03 -3.38 -15.79
N GLU A 143 6.33 -2.69 -16.89
CA GLU A 143 5.42 -1.72 -17.48
C GLU A 143 4.27 -2.39 -18.26
N THR A 144 4.47 -3.62 -18.71
CA THR A 144 3.53 -4.31 -19.60
C THR A 144 2.55 -5.20 -18.88
N ASN A 145 2.91 -5.70 -17.70
CA ASN A 145 2.07 -6.60 -16.92
C ASN A 145 2.03 -6.15 -15.44
N PRO A 146 0.91 -5.58 -14.98
CA PRO A 146 0.81 -5.10 -13.60
C PRO A 146 0.88 -6.21 -12.55
N GLY A 147 0.44 -7.41 -12.90
CA GLY A 147 0.37 -8.59 -12.06
C GLY A 147 -0.74 -9.52 -12.51
N PRO A 148 -0.80 -10.76 -11.98
CA PRO A 148 -1.71 -11.81 -12.46
C PRO A 148 -3.20 -11.51 -12.22
N LEU A 149 -3.52 -10.64 -11.26
CA LEU A 149 -4.90 -10.22 -10.99
C LEU A 149 -5.28 -8.91 -11.69
N GLY A 150 -4.35 -8.33 -12.48
CA GLY A 150 -4.53 -7.03 -13.09
C GLY A 150 -4.31 -5.88 -12.13
N LYS A 151 -4.49 -4.66 -12.62
CA LYS A 151 -4.41 -3.43 -11.82
C LYS A 151 -5.82 -2.97 -11.48
N PRO A 152 -6.21 -2.98 -10.18
CA PRO A 152 -7.52 -2.49 -9.78
C PRO A 152 -7.66 -1.00 -10.07
N GLU A 153 -8.88 -0.58 -10.33
CA GLU A 153 -9.23 0.84 -10.38
C GLU A 153 -9.64 1.33 -9.00
N MET A 154 -9.28 2.57 -8.69
CA MET A 154 -9.73 3.25 -7.49
C MET A 154 -10.73 4.34 -7.88
N ILE A 155 -11.79 4.47 -7.08
CA ILE A 155 -12.75 5.56 -7.23
C ILE A 155 -12.04 6.90 -7.12
N LYS A 156 -12.56 7.90 -7.82
CA LYS A 156 -12.11 9.30 -7.66
C LYS A 156 -13.04 10.02 -6.71
N ILE A 157 -12.44 10.77 -5.79
CA ILE A 157 -13.23 11.60 -4.86
C ILE A 157 -13.56 12.93 -5.56
N PRO A 158 -14.84 13.30 -5.65
CA PRO A 158 -15.20 14.64 -6.12
C PRO A 158 -14.65 15.69 -5.15
N VAL A 159 -13.75 16.54 -5.63
CA VAL A 159 -13.02 17.49 -4.77
C VAL A 159 -13.92 18.53 -4.09
N ASN A 160 -15.10 18.77 -4.65
CA ASN A 160 -16.09 19.70 -4.10
C ASN A 160 -17.09 19.01 -3.16
N SER A 161 -16.97 17.71 -2.92
CA SER A 161 -17.83 17.02 -1.97
C SER A 161 -17.56 17.47 -0.54
N GLN A 162 -18.62 17.60 0.25
CA GLN A 162 -18.48 17.85 1.69
C GLN A 162 -17.74 16.72 2.42
N PHE A 163 -17.64 15.52 1.82
CA PHE A 163 -16.95 14.36 2.38
C PHE A 163 -15.55 14.15 1.80
N ALA A 164 -15.04 15.09 1.00
CA ALA A 164 -13.76 14.93 0.29
C ALA A 164 -12.57 14.69 1.22
N GLY A 165 -12.61 15.13 2.47
CA GLY A 165 -11.57 14.89 3.47
C GLY A 165 -11.53 13.48 4.05
N TRP A 166 -12.43 12.59 3.65
CA TRP A 166 -12.45 11.20 4.10
C TRP A 166 -12.04 10.23 3.00
N ASP A 167 -11.20 9.27 3.35
CA ASP A 167 -10.95 8.12 2.47
C ASP A 167 -12.24 7.28 2.40
N PRO A 168 -12.83 7.10 1.21
CA PRO A 168 -14.09 6.37 1.09
C PRO A 168 -14.01 4.90 1.53
N THR A 169 -12.80 4.33 1.59
CA THR A 169 -12.57 2.94 1.98
C THR A 169 -12.29 2.76 3.48
N ASP A 170 -12.20 3.87 4.23
CA ASP A 170 -11.93 3.82 5.67
C ASP A 170 -13.09 3.09 6.39
N PRO A 171 -12.80 2.02 7.16
CA PRO A 171 -13.82 1.25 7.85
C PRO A 171 -14.39 1.93 9.10
N ASP A 172 -13.88 3.11 9.47
CA ASP A 172 -14.39 3.85 10.63
C ASP A 172 -15.91 4.05 10.53
N GLU A 173 -16.61 3.78 11.63
CA GLU A 173 -18.07 3.92 11.70
C GLU A 173 -18.56 5.35 11.44
N ASN A 174 -17.71 6.35 11.68
CA ASN A 174 -18.00 7.77 11.44
C ASN A 174 -17.73 8.21 10.01
N ASN A 175 -17.23 7.33 9.14
CA ASN A 175 -16.97 7.67 7.75
C ASN A 175 -18.29 7.97 7.02
N PRO A 176 -18.51 9.22 6.57
CA PRO A 176 -19.78 9.61 5.95
C PRO A 176 -20.04 8.89 4.62
N TRP A 177 -18.98 8.46 3.89
CA TRP A 177 -19.14 7.71 2.66
C TRP A 177 -19.83 6.35 2.84
N ARG A 178 -19.77 5.79 4.05
CA ARG A 178 -20.37 4.48 4.35
C ARG A 178 -21.89 4.53 4.54
N GLN A 179 -22.45 5.70 4.60
CA GLN A 179 -23.89 5.91 4.81
C GLN A 179 -24.67 6.03 3.49
N TYR A 180 -24.00 5.91 2.35
CA TYR A 180 -24.58 6.08 1.02
C TYR A 180 -24.25 4.95 0.06
#